data_75e2fa2509c0245071247eff89ec5c7d
#
_entry.id   75e2fa2509c0245071247eff89ec5c7d
#
_cell.length_a   1.000
_cell.length_b   1.000
_cell.length_c   1.000
_cell.angle_alpha   90.00
_cell.angle_beta   90.00
_cell.angle_gamma   90.00
#
_symmetry.space_group_name_H-M   'P 1'
#
loop_
_entity.id
_entity.type
_entity.pdbx_description
1 polymer ?
#
loop_
_entity_poly.entity_id
_entity_poly.type
_entity_poly.pdbx_seq_one_letter_code
_entity_poly.pdbx_strand_id
1 'polypeptide(L)'
;MKILGVNGGNGVILYPMRKHLIGNIEIRSVFKTPYDIQWKLNFDGIRLETDGSNMVNFDFPDVIVGAPNCGHSSMLAYSRAKKTSDPMKDESFELYMISLGYFKPKVFMMENLPKSLEMVPKSVWEKTLPEYELIFHDLSCNAWGNSQKNRKRLVLIGLKKEHFGKHLLKAQYHFSNVYKVNELKTCKELTKGLKHEDIDIGNIREPISDFITIYSGKKLTLKQIQKFWLENPDLKRWPVNDRKFTTAPGVYRNLANDFPAVARKANRQYNHKGLQLTPRELARIQGVPDKFKLYMDPNRETFSINKGRTTITKTPPYEIARWFYKQLKKVQPWI
;
A
#
# COMPACT_ATOMS: atom_id res chain seq x y z
N MET A 1 -2.34 -4.91 24.59
CA MET A 1 -1.45 -4.55 23.46
C MET A 1 -1.88 -3.20 22.91
N LYS A 2 -1.00 -2.21 22.96
CA LYS A 2 -1.20 -0.85 22.41
C LYS A 2 -0.40 -0.73 21.10
N ILE A 3 -1.05 -0.31 20.03
CA ILE A 3 -0.42 -0.18 18.69
C ILE A 3 -0.43 1.30 18.28
N LEU A 4 0.71 1.82 17.84
CA LEU A 4 0.85 3.14 17.28
C LEU A 4 1.16 3.03 15.78
N GLY A 5 0.42 3.77 14.96
CA GLY A 5 0.75 3.98 13.56
C GLY A 5 1.79 5.11 13.42
N VAL A 6 2.76 4.93 12.52
CA VAL A 6 3.68 5.99 12.10
C VAL A 6 3.77 5.98 10.58
N ASN A 7 3.34 7.06 9.95
CA ASN A 7 3.19 7.14 8.48
C ASN A 7 2.29 6.03 7.92
N GLY A 8 1.15 5.78 8.58
CA GLY A 8 0.15 4.80 8.15
C GLY A 8 -0.61 5.20 6.89
N GLY A 9 -0.40 6.43 6.40
CA GLY A 9 -0.99 6.97 5.19
C GLY A 9 -2.53 6.99 5.25
N ASN A 10 -3.17 6.36 4.28
CA ASN A 10 -4.63 6.27 4.24
C ASN A 10 -5.23 5.27 5.26
N GLY A 11 -4.41 4.68 6.11
CA GLY A 11 -4.81 3.80 7.20
C GLY A 11 -5.04 2.33 6.83
N VAL A 12 -4.95 1.93 5.57
CA VAL A 12 -5.18 0.53 5.16
C VAL A 12 -4.26 -0.45 5.89
N ILE A 13 -2.98 -0.07 6.09
CA ILE A 13 -2.01 -0.91 6.82
C ILE A 13 -2.37 -1.07 8.30
N LEU A 14 -3.08 -0.12 8.87
CA LEU A 14 -3.48 -0.10 10.29
C LEU A 14 -4.86 -0.72 10.53
N TYR A 15 -5.68 -0.83 9.48
CA TYR A 15 -7.08 -1.22 9.62
C TYR A 15 -7.33 -2.59 10.27
N PRO A 16 -6.52 -3.64 10.04
CA PRO A 16 -6.69 -4.91 10.75
C PRO A 16 -6.53 -4.79 12.26
N MET A 17 -5.74 -3.81 12.70
CA MET A 17 -5.32 -3.59 14.09
C MET A 17 -6.11 -2.50 14.81
N ARG A 18 -7.12 -1.91 14.17
CA ARG A 18 -7.83 -0.72 14.67
C ARG A 18 -8.38 -0.83 16.10
N LYS A 19 -8.68 -2.05 16.58
CA LYS A 19 -9.15 -2.27 17.96
C LYS A 19 -8.08 -2.05 19.04
N HIS A 20 -6.81 -2.07 18.64
CA HIS A 20 -5.66 -1.89 19.52
C HIS A 20 -4.90 -0.59 19.22
N LEU A 21 -5.38 0.15 18.22
CA LEU A 21 -4.72 1.35 17.77
C LEU A 21 -4.98 2.50 18.73
N ILE A 22 -3.90 3.08 19.28
CA ILE A 22 -3.97 4.25 20.15
C ILE A 22 -3.84 5.56 19.40
N GLY A 23 -3.35 5.52 18.17
CA GLY A 23 -3.24 6.68 17.29
C GLY A 23 -2.36 6.41 16.07
N ASN A 24 -2.18 7.46 15.28
CA ASN A 24 -1.25 7.48 14.15
C ASN A 24 -0.56 8.85 14.07
N ILE A 25 0.74 8.84 13.80
CA ILE A 25 1.55 10.05 13.60
C ILE A 25 1.92 10.11 12.12
N GLU A 26 1.67 11.25 11.49
CA GLU A 26 1.95 11.50 10.08
C GLU A 26 2.80 12.76 9.92
N ILE A 27 3.50 12.86 8.79
CA ILE A 27 4.16 14.11 8.42
C ILE A 27 3.18 15.02 7.68
N ARG A 28 2.99 16.21 8.17
CA ARG A 28 2.08 17.21 7.61
C ARG A 28 2.35 17.55 6.14
N SER A 29 3.60 17.56 5.73
CA SER A 29 3.98 17.83 4.33
C SER A 29 3.48 16.76 3.36
N VAL A 30 3.27 15.53 3.84
CA VAL A 30 2.83 14.36 3.05
C VAL A 30 1.34 14.10 3.24
N PHE A 31 0.83 14.35 4.44
CA PHE A 31 -0.54 14.09 4.84
C PHE A 31 -1.43 15.28 4.47
N LYS A 32 -2.24 15.12 3.43
CA LYS A 32 -3.11 16.17 2.89
C LYS A 32 -4.58 15.93 3.30
N THR A 33 -5.34 17.00 3.35
CA THR A 33 -6.74 17.07 3.77
C THR A 33 -7.63 15.85 3.46
N PRO A 34 -7.56 15.19 2.28
CA PRO A 34 -8.38 14.01 2.01
C PRO A 34 -8.12 12.82 2.92
N TYR A 35 -6.90 12.69 3.45
CA TYR A 35 -6.55 11.58 4.36
C TYR A 35 -7.17 11.76 5.73
N ASP A 36 -7.35 13.00 6.21
CA ASP A 36 -8.01 13.29 7.49
C ASP A 36 -9.44 12.78 7.50
N ILE A 37 -10.17 13.06 6.42
CA ILE A 37 -11.57 12.62 6.27
C ILE A 37 -11.62 11.11 6.16
N GLN A 38 -10.76 10.50 5.37
CA GLN A 38 -10.69 9.05 5.24
C GLN A 38 -10.32 8.38 6.56
N TRP A 39 -9.40 9.01 7.33
CA TRP A 39 -9.05 8.54 8.67
C TRP A 39 -10.27 8.55 9.58
N LYS A 40 -10.97 9.67 9.72
CA LYS A 40 -12.17 9.81 10.55
C LYS A 40 -13.25 8.76 10.19
N LEU A 41 -13.44 8.50 8.90
CA LEU A 41 -14.42 7.50 8.42
C LEU A 41 -14.10 6.05 8.83
N ASN A 42 -12.83 5.71 9.05
CA ASN A 42 -12.38 4.34 9.31
C ASN A 42 -11.84 4.12 10.72
N PHE A 43 -11.48 5.20 11.42
CA PHE A 43 -10.79 5.20 12.70
C PHE A 43 -11.41 6.24 13.66
N ASP A 44 -12.74 6.26 13.70
CA ASP A 44 -13.47 7.17 14.58
C ASP A 44 -13.00 7.05 16.02
N GLY A 45 -12.79 8.18 16.69
CA GLY A 45 -12.27 8.26 18.06
C GLY A 45 -10.78 7.92 18.21
N ILE A 46 -10.07 7.50 17.13
CA ILE A 46 -8.64 7.21 17.20
C ILE A 46 -7.84 8.45 16.79
N ARG A 47 -6.93 8.86 17.65
CA ARG A 47 -6.13 10.08 17.51
C ARG A 47 -5.26 10.04 16.25
N LEU A 48 -5.25 11.13 15.52
CA LEU A 48 -4.36 11.40 14.40
C LEU A 48 -3.54 12.65 14.71
N GLU A 49 -2.23 12.51 14.70
CA GLU A 49 -1.29 13.63 14.82
C GLU A 49 -0.58 13.85 13.48
N THR A 50 -0.49 15.09 13.07
CA THR A 50 0.21 15.49 11.85
C THR A 50 1.47 16.31 12.14
N ASP A 51 1.81 16.42 13.41
CA ASP A 51 3.01 17.07 13.90
C ASP A 51 3.78 16.07 14.79
N GLY A 52 4.98 15.69 14.36
CA GLY A 52 5.85 14.78 15.11
C GLY A 52 6.24 15.29 16.51
N SER A 53 6.16 16.62 16.77
CA SER A 53 6.43 17.19 18.09
C SER A 53 5.44 16.72 19.16
N ASN A 54 4.22 16.35 18.75
CA ASN A 54 3.17 15.85 19.63
C ASN A 54 3.30 14.34 19.96
N MET A 55 4.37 13.71 19.51
CA MET A 55 4.65 12.30 19.78
C MET A 55 4.66 11.97 21.28
N VAL A 56 5.17 12.89 22.09
CA VAL A 56 5.24 12.78 23.56
C VAL A 56 3.89 12.61 24.25
N ASN A 57 2.81 12.96 23.57
CA ASN A 57 1.44 12.86 24.11
C ASN A 57 0.80 11.48 23.91
N PHE A 58 1.51 10.52 23.32
CA PHE A 58 1.04 9.16 23.22
C PHE A 58 1.57 8.31 24.36
N ASP A 59 0.73 7.41 24.85
CA ASP A 59 1.19 6.32 25.70
C ASP A 59 2.25 5.50 24.97
N PHE A 60 3.20 4.94 25.71
CA PHE A 60 4.20 4.03 25.16
C PHE A 60 3.51 2.82 24.49
N PRO A 61 3.66 2.65 23.17
CA PRO A 61 3.06 1.53 22.45
C PRO A 61 3.87 0.26 22.64
N ASP A 62 3.17 -0.89 22.67
CA ASP A 62 3.83 -2.18 22.56
C ASP A 62 4.34 -2.45 21.15
N VAL A 63 3.63 -1.90 20.15
CA VAL A 63 3.88 -2.16 18.72
C VAL A 63 3.83 -0.87 17.93
N ILE A 64 4.81 -0.67 17.04
CA ILE A 64 4.78 0.39 16.01
C ILE A 64 4.63 -0.25 14.64
N VAL A 65 3.70 0.31 13.83
CA VAL A 65 3.45 -0.12 12.45
C VAL A 65 3.49 1.08 11.52
N GLY A 66 4.29 1.00 10.46
CA GLY A 66 4.40 2.11 9.52
C GLY A 66 4.75 1.73 8.10
N ALA A 67 4.53 2.69 7.21
CA ALA A 67 4.90 2.63 5.80
C ALA A 67 5.48 3.99 5.37
N PRO A 68 6.72 4.32 5.79
CA PRO A 68 7.36 5.58 5.41
C PRO A 68 7.40 5.74 3.89
N ASN A 69 7.47 7.00 3.44
CA ASN A 69 7.37 7.33 2.03
C ASN A 69 8.40 6.55 1.18
N CYS A 70 7.90 5.87 0.16
CA CYS A 70 8.73 5.11 -0.77
C CYS A 70 9.20 5.94 -1.98
N GLY A 71 9.07 7.27 -1.94
CA GLY A 71 9.38 8.15 -3.06
C GLY A 71 10.81 7.97 -3.57
N HIS A 72 11.77 7.88 -2.68
CA HIS A 72 13.19 7.70 -2.98
C HIS A 72 13.52 6.30 -3.53
N SER A 73 12.82 5.28 -3.06
CA SER A 73 13.00 3.88 -3.46
C SER A 73 12.18 3.50 -4.70
N SER A 74 11.40 4.41 -5.27
CA SER A 74 10.52 4.13 -6.39
C SER A 74 11.28 4.17 -7.72
N MET A 75 11.14 3.11 -8.54
CA MET A 75 11.67 3.06 -9.92
C MET A 75 11.23 4.26 -10.78
N LEU A 76 10.05 4.85 -10.50
CA LEU A 76 9.55 6.04 -11.18
C LEU A 76 10.27 7.33 -10.76
N ALA A 77 10.79 7.39 -9.55
CA ALA A 77 11.62 8.51 -9.10
C ALA A 77 13.02 8.43 -9.71
N TYR A 78 13.53 7.21 -9.86
CA TYR A 78 14.86 6.95 -10.46
C TYR A 78 14.95 7.39 -11.93
N SER A 79 13.87 7.20 -12.71
CA SER A 79 13.80 7.61 -14.11
C SER A 79 13.72 9.14 -14.31
N ARG A 80 13.46 9.92 -13.25
CA ARG A 80 13.31 11.38 -13.31
C ARG A 80 14.56 12.14 -12.88
N ALA A 81 15.74 11.52 -12.92
CA ALA A 81 17.04 12.14 -12.67
C ALA A 81 17.19 12.92 -11.34
N LYS A 82 16.28 12.75 -10.39
CA LYS A 82 16.51 13.13 -8.99
C LYS A 82 17.32 12.03 -8.32
N LYS A 83 18.56 11.98 -8.74
CA LYS A 83 19.58 11.09 -8.20
C LYS A 83 19.77 11.37 -6.71
N THR A 84 19.88 10.28 -5.94
CA THR A 84 20.63 10.22 -4.70
C THR A 84 20.17 11.12 -3.55
N SER A 85 18.88 11.14 -3.22
CA SER A 85 18.54 11.49 -1.86
C SER A 85 18.58 10.21 -1.03
N ASP A 86 19.42 10.22 -0.03
CA ASP A 86 19.51 9.20 1.01
C ASP A 86 18.09 8.98 1.60
N PRO A 87 17.54 7.75 1.58
CA PRO A 87 16.22 7.49 2.17
C PRO A 87 16.15 7.86 3.64
N MET A 88 17.29 7.79 4.35
CA MET A 88 17.40 8.17 5.77
C MET A 88 17.15 9.66 6.01
N LYS A 89 17.25 10.49 4.95
CA LYS A 89 16.95 11.94 4.97
C LYS A 89 15.53 12.28 4.53
N ASP A 90 14.69 11.27 4.24
CA ASP A 90 13.26 11.50 4.01
C ASP A 90 12.57 11.73 5.36
N GLU A 91 11.90 12.86 5.51
CA GLU A 91 11.23 13.25 6.77
C GLU A 91 10.32 12.15 7.33
N SER A 92 9.65 11.38 6.46
CA SER A 92 8.77 10.30 6.90
C SER A 92 9.54 9.10 7.44
N PHE A 93 10.70 8.84 6.86
CA PHE A 93 11.59 7.80 7.31
C PHE A 93 12.25 8.20 8.63
N GLU A 94 12.71 9.46 8.70
CA GLU A 94 13.29 10.05 9.91
C GLU A 94 12.30 10.01 11.08
N LEU A 95 11.04 10.44 10.86
CA LEU A 95 9.98 10.33 11.87
C LEU A 95 9.79 8.89 12.35
N TYR A 96 9.81 7.92 11.41
CA TYR A 96 9.68 6.52 11.78
C TYR A 96 10.83 6.07 12.68
N MET A 97 12.08 6.42 12.34
CA MET A 97 13.27 6.07 13.12
C MET A 97 13.29 6.77 14.49
N ILE A 98 12.95 8.06 14.55
CA ILE A 98 12.80 8.80 15.80
C ILE A 98 11.74 8.12 16.69
N SER A 99 10.61 7.71 16.11
CA SER A 99 9.56 7.01 16.86
C SER A 99 10.04 5.69 17.45
N LEU A 100 10.84 4.91 16.69
CA LEU A 100 11.45 3.67 17.21
C LEU A 100 12.41 3.96 18.36
N GLY A 101 13.27 4.97 18.22
CA GLY A 101 14.24 5.37 19.25
C GLY A 101 13.60 5.89 20.53
N TYR A 102 12.52 6.67 20.38
CA TYR A 102 11.79 7.26 21.51
C TYR A 102 10.95 6.22 22.26
N PHE A 103 10.08 5.51 21.56
CA PHE A 103 9.13 4.59 22.19
C PHE A 103 9.73 3.21 22.50
N LYS A 104 10.78 2.81 21.81
CA LYS A 104 11.43 1.49 21.95
C LYS A 104 10.41 0.34 22.03
N PRO A 105 9.51 0.19 21.04
CA PRO A 105 8.42 -0.77 21.08
C PRO A 105 8.94 -2.22 21.20
N LYS A 106 8.12 -3.11 21.74
CA LYS A 106 8.45 -4.54 21.83
C LYS A 106 8.53 -5.20 20.45
N VAL A 107 7.67 -4.75 19.53
CA VAL A 107 7.64 -5.17 18.12
C VAL A 107 7.45 -3.96 17.22
N PHE A 108 8.10 -3.95 16.08
CA PHE A 108 7.76 -3.00 15.01
C PHE A 108 7.62 -3.67 13.66
N MET A 109 6.85 -3.07 12.77
CA MET A 109 6.76 -3.44 11.36
C MET A 109 6.87 -2.21 10.48
N MET A 110 7.79 -2.24 9.53
CA MET A 110 7.93 -1.25 8.46
C MET A 110 7.65 -1.90 7.10
N GLU A 111 6.81 -1.29 6.27
CA GLU A 111 6.63 -1.69 4.88
C GLU A 111 7.26 -0.66 3.94
N ASN A 112 7.93 -1.15 2.90
CA ASN A 112 8.50 -0.29 1.85
C ASN A 112 8.68 -1.07 0.53
N LEU A 113 9.36 -0.46 -0.44
CA LEU A 113 9.76 -1.12 -1.67
C LEU A 113 11.08 -1.89 -1.47
N PRO A 114 11.30 -3.03 -2.17
CA PRO A 114 12.54 -3.81 -2.07
C PRO A 114 13.81 -3.00 -2.28
N LYS A 115 13.76 -2.02 -3.16
CA LYS A 115 14.88 -1.14 -3.45
C LYS A 115 15.38 -0.35 -2.24
N SER A 116 14.58 -0.20 -1.20
CA SER A 116 15.04 0.42 0.05
C SER A 116 16.17 -0.36 0.73
N LEU A 117 16.27 -1.70 0.51
CA LEU A 117 17.41 -2.50 0.99
C LEU A 117 18.69 -2.30 0.18
N GLU A 118 18.58 -1.90 -1.09
CA GLU A 118 19.76 -1.53 -1.89
C GLU A 118 20.34 -0.19 -1.40
N MET A 119 19.45 0.71 -0.94
CA MET A 119 19.82 2.04 -0.46
C MET A 119 20.28 2.04 1.00
N VAL A 120 19.65 1.22 1.82
CA VAL A 120 19.99 1.00 3.23
C VAL A 120 20.18 -0.51 3.45
N PRO A 121 21.40 -1.03 3.31
CA PRO A 121 21.70 -2.45 3.48
C PRO A 121 21.31 -3.00 4.85
N LYS A 122 21.06 -4.30 4.94
CA LYS A 122 20.69 -4.97 6.20
C LYS A 122 21.66 -4.68 7.33
N SER A 123 22.97 -4.67 7.04
CA SER A 123 24.02 -4.37 8.01
C SER A 123 23.90 -2.98 8.64
N VAL A 124 23.39 -2.00 7.90
CA VAL A 124 23.11 -0.66 8.44
C VAL A 124 21.94 -0.71 9.41
N TRP A 125 20.86 -1.44 9.06
CA TRP A 125 19.74 -1.65 9.96
C TRP A 125 20.14 -2.34 11.26
N GLU A 126 20.91 -3.42 11.16
CA GLU A 126 21.39 -4.20 12.30
C GLU A 126 22.29 -3.35 13.22
N LYS A 127 23.12 -2.47 12.63
CA LYS A 127 23.95 -1.53 13.39
C LYS A 127 23.14 -0.42 14.05
N THR A 128 22.06 0.04 13.40
CA THR A 128 21.23 1.16 13.88
C THR A 128 20.24 0.71 14.97
N LEU A 129 19.80 -0.54 14.92
CA LEU A 129 18.81 -1.13 15.84
C LEU A 129 19.35 -2.41 16.48
N PRO A 130 20.51 -2.35 17.18
CA PRO A 130 21.19 -3.53 17.71
C PRO A 130 20.40 -4.26 18.80
N GLU A 131 19.45 -3.57 19.45
CA GLU A 131 18.58 -4.12 20.47
C GLU A 131 17.42 -4.96 19.92
N TYR A 132 17.24 -4.98 18.58
CA TYR A 132 16.21 -5.77 17.91
C TYR A 132 16.80 -6.97 17.16
N GLU A 133 16.07 -8.06 17.17
CA GLU A 133 16.18 -9.12 16.18
C GLU A 133 15.41 -8.71 14.94
N LEU A 134 16.08 -8.60 13.80
CA LEU A 134 15.50 -8.06 12.57
C LEU A 134 15.16 -9.16 11.57
N ILE A 135 13.93 -9.16 11.07
CA ILE A 135 13.43 -10.10 10.08
C ILE A 135 13.05 -9.32 8.81
N PHE A 136 13.68 -9.70 7.69
CA PHE A 136 13.49 -9.05 6.41
C PHE A 136 12.75 -9.95 5.42
N HIS A 137 11.63 -9.48 4.90
CA HIS A 137 10.88 -10.14 3.84
C HIS A 137 10.90 -9.30 2.57
N ASP A 138 11.67 -9.68 1.57
CA ASP A 138 11.60 -9.13 0.21
C ASP A 138 10.82 -10.11 -0.65
N LEU A 139 9.50 -10.03 -0.62
CA LEU A 139 8.62 -11.01 -1.23
C LEU A 139 7.59 -10.37 -2.16
N SER A 140 7.13 -11.15 -3.11
CA SER A 140 5.95 -10.82 -3.90
C SER A 140 4.68 -10.85 -3.04
N CYS A 141 3.72 -9.96 -3.31
CA CYS A 141 2.51 -9.80 -2.50
C CYS A 141 1.65 -11.07 -2.41
N ASN A 142 1.80 -11.98 -3.37
CA ASN A 142 1.12 -13.26 -3.32
C ASN A 142 1.63 -14.18 -2.19
N ALA A 143 2.82 -13.96 -1.69
CA ALA A 143 3.32 -14.70 -0.51
C ALA A 143 2.46 -14.44 0.74
N TRP A 144 1.85 -13.25 0.86
CA TRP A 144 0.94 -12.90 1.95
C TRP A 144 -0.54 -13.17 1.64
N GLY A 145 -0.84 -13.73 0.46
CA GLY A 145 -2.21 -14.05 0.11
C GLY A 145 -2.91 -13.03 -0.78
N ASN A 146 -2.20 -12.05 -1.29
CA ASN A 146 -2.72 -11.13 -2.29
C ASN A 146 -2.52 -11.68 -3.69
N SER A 147 -3.47 -11.46 -4.60
CA SER A 147 -3.38 -11.95 -5.97
C SER A 147 -2.41 -11.17 -6.86
N GLN A 148 -1.72 -10.16 -6.35
CA GLN A 148 -0.75 -9.36 -7.09
C GLN A 148 0.61 -10.08 -7.20
N LYS A 149 0.72 -11.02 -8.13
CA LYS A 149 1.91 -11.87 -8.35
C LYS A 149 3.19 -11.08 -8.60
N ASN A 150 3.11 -9.97 -9.34
CA ASN A 150 4.28 -9.21 -9.79
C ASN A 150 4.55 -7.96 -8.95
N ARG A 151 3.88 -7.82 -7.80
CA ARG A 151 4.09 -6.70 -6.89
C ARG A 151 4.93 -7.14 -5.70
N LYS A 152 6.19 -6.72 -5.67
CA LYS A 152 7.10 -7.00 -4.54
C LYS A 152 7.02 -5.92 -3.47
N ARG A 153 7.21 -6.32 -2.22
CA ARG A 153 7.31 -5.44 -1.07
C ARG A 153 8.38 -5.93 -0.10
N LEU A 154 9.06 -4.97 0.50
CA LEU A 154 9.87 -5.18 1.68
C LEU A 154 8.99 -5.04 2.92
N VAL A 155 9.08 -6.00 3.81
CA VAL A 155 8.55 -5.91 5.18
C VAL A 155 9.72 -6.17 6.13
N LEU A 156 10.02 -5.19 6.96
CA LEU A 156 11.00 -5.29 8.04
C LEU A 156 10.25 -5.40 9.36
N ILE A 157 10.60 -6.40 10.15
CA ILE A 157 10.04 -6.62 11.49
C ILE A 157 11.20 -6.62 12.49
N GLY A 158 11.03 -5.91 13.60
CA GLY A 158 11.97 -5.94 14.72
C GLY A 158 11.29 -6.51 15.97
N LEU A 159 11.99 -7.42 16.62
CA LEU A 159 11.60 -8.02 17.91
C LEU A 159 12.61 -7.59 18.96
N LYS A 160 12.19 -6.87 20.00
CA LYS A 160 13.09 -6.37 21.05
C LYS A 160 13.68 -7.54 21.84
N LYS A 161 14.99 -7.79 21.69
CA LYS A 161 15.71 -8.96 22.22
C LYS A 161 15.51 -9.12 23.73
N GLU A 162 15.74 -8.05 24.48
CA GLU A 162 15.57 -8.03 25.94
C GLU A 162 14.16 -8.44 26.37
N HIS A 163 13.14 -7.92 25.66
CA HIS A 163 11.75 -8.18 26.00
C HIS A 163 11.36 -9.64 25.77
N PHE A 164 11.71 -10.18 24.62
CA PHE A 164 11.36 -11.56 24.28
C PHE A 164 12.21 -12.61 25.00
N GLY A 165 13.46 -12.32 25.34
CA GLY A 165 14.34 -13.23 26.08
C GLY A 165 14.28 -14.68 25.58
N LYS A 166 13.90 -15.62 26.44
CA LYS A 166 13.77 -17.05 26.10
C LYS A 166 12.70 -17.34 25.02
N HIS A 167 11.80 -16.42 24.75
CA HIS A 167 10.74 -16.57 23.74
C HIS A 167 11.14 -16.01 22.37
N LEU A 168 12.32 -15.40 22.23
CA LEU A 168 12.76 -14.73 21.01
C LEU A 168 12.72 -15.64 19.78
N LEU A 169 13.30 -16.84 19.87
CA LEU A 169 13.31 -17.79 18.75
C LEU A 169 11.91 -18.22 18.33
N LYS A 170 11.00 -18.39 19.29
CA LYS A 170 9.61 -18.75 19.00
C LYS A 170 8.86 -17.59 18.34
N ALA A 171 9.08 -16.37 18.81
CA ALA A 171 8.52 -15.18 18.18
C ALA A 171 9.07 -14.99 16.76
N GLN A 172 10.38 -15.12 16.58
CA GLN A 172 11.04 -15.07 15.28
C GLN A 172 10.46 -16.11 14.31
N TYR A 173 10.26 -17.35 14.75
CA TYR A 173 9.62 -18.40 13.95
C TYR A 173 8.25 -17.98 13.43
N HIS A 174 7.39 -17.36 14.28
CA HIS A 174 6.08 -16.90 13.84
C HIS A 174 6.17 -15.81 12.78
N PHE A 175 7.07 -14.85 12.92
CA PHE A 175 7.21 -13.75 11.96
C PHE A 175 8.00 -14.14 10.72
N SER A 176 8.84 -15.18 10.75
CA SER A 176 9.57 -15.67 9.57
C SER A 176 8.67 -16.46 8.62
N ASN A 177 7.58 -17.04 9.12
CA ASN A 177 6.71 -17.87 8.30
C ASN A 177 5.63 -17.05 7.59
N VAL A 178 5.83 -16.87 6.29
CA VAL A 178 4.84 -16.26 5.40
C VAL A 178 4.13 -17.38 4.62
N TYR A 179 2.81 -17.44 4.75
CA TYR A 179 2.01 -18.49 4.10
C TYR A 179 1.85 -18.19 2.61
N LYS A 180 2.28 -19.11 1.77
CA LYS A 180 1.92 -19.07 0.34
C LYS A 180 0.43 -19.31 0.19
N VAL A 181 -0.24 -18.48 -0.60
CA VAL A 181 -1.61 -18.75 -1.03
C VAL A 181 -1.55 -19.67 -2.23
N ASN A 182 -2.24 -20.78 -2.14
CA ASN A 182 -2.27 -21.79 -3.20
C ASN A 182 -3.10 -21.36 -4.41
N GLU A 183 -4.04 -20.42 -4.24
CA GLU A 183 -4.96 -19.98 -5.28
C GLU A 183 -4.91 -18.46 -5.45
N LEU A 184 -4.53 -18.01 -6.64
CA LEU A 184 -4.54 -16.62 -7.04
C LEU A 184 -5.82 -16.32 -7.81
N LYS A 185 -6.45 -15.19 -7.49
CA LYS A 185 -7.67 -14.73 -8.16
C LYS A 185 -7.35 -13.73 -9.27
N THR A 186 -8.01 -13.90 -10.39
CA THR A 186 -7.96 -12.95 -11.50
C THR A 186 -8.65 -11.63 -11.10
N CYS A 187 -8.39 -10.57 -11.86
CA CYS A 187 -9.06 -9.28 -11.65
C CYS A 187 -10.60 -9.44 -11.75
N LYS A 188 -11.09 -10.26 -12.69
CA LYS A 188 -12.53 -10.54 -12.87
C LYS A 188 -13.14 -11.17 -11.61
N GLU A 189 -12.47 -12.12 -11.00
CA GLU A 189 -12.92 -12.78 -9.77
C GLU A 189 -12.90 -11.85 -8.57
N LEU A 190 -11.85 -11.03 -8.44
CA LEU A 190 -11.71 -10.06 -7.34
C LEU A 190 -12.77 -8.96 -7.40
N THR A 191 -13.19 -8.57 -8.61
CA THR A 191 -14.16 -7.48 -8.80
C THR A 191 -15.61 -7.98 -9.00
N LYS A 192 -15.82 -9.30 -8.95
CA LYS A 192 -17.16 -9.92 -9.07
C LYS A 192 -18.08 -9.45 -7.96
N GLY A 193 -19.35 -9.19 -8.31
CA GLY A 193 -20.39 -8.84 -7.34
C GLY A 193 -20.32 -7.40 -6.80
N LEU A 194 -19.45 -6.54 -7.35
CA LEU A 194 -19.56 -5.10 -7.11
C LEU A 194 -20.80 -4.60 -7.84
N LYS A 195 -21.81 -4.21 -7.08
CA LYS A 195 -22.99 -3.56 -7.60
C LYS A 195 -22.65 -2.09 -7.91
N HIS A 196 -23.01 -1.62 -9.09
CA HIS A 196 -22.82 -0.22 -9.47
C HIS A 196 -23.79 0.71 -8.72
N GLU A 197 -24.82 0.16 -8.09
CA GLU A 197 -25.87 0.85 -7.37
C GLU A 197 -25.55 1.13 -5.90
N ASP A 198 -24.56 0.44 -5.34
CA ASP A 198 -24.10 0.78 -4.00
C ASP A 198 -23.45 2.16 -4.08
N ILE A 199 -24.05 3.14 -3.40
CA ILE A 199 -23.53 4.50 -3.22
C ILE A 199 -22.24 4.45 -2.36
N ASP A 200 -21.35 3.55 -2.70
CA ASP A 200 -19.96 3.62 -2.28
C ASP A 200 -19.30 4.63 -3.22
N ILE A 201 -19.02 5.81 -2.69
CA ILE A 201 -18.30 6.88 -3.40
C ILE A 201 -17.04 6.31 -4.10
N GLY A 202 -16.44 5.23 -3.56
CA GLY A 202 -15.35 4.49 -4.17
C GLY A 202 -15.69 3.79 -5.49
N ASN A 203 -16.94 3.61 -5.82
CA ASN A 203 -17.37 2.87 -7.02
C ASN A 203 -17.85 3.78 -8.18
N ILE A 204 -17.74 5.08 -8.03
CA ILE A 204 -18.07 6.05 -9.08
C ILE A 204 -17.06 5.92 -10.23
N ARG A 205 -17.56 5.83 -11.46
CA ARG A 205 -16.76 5.95 -12.68
C ARG A 205 -16.79 7.40 -13.15
N GLU A 206 -15.61 7.96 -13.42
CA GLU A 206 -15.60 9.24 -14.14
C GLU A 206 -16.28 9.07 -15.49
N PRO A 207 -17.11 10.03 -15.93
CA PRO A 207 -17.42 10.18 -17.34
C PRO A 207 -16.06 10.36 -18.05
N ILE A 208 -15.68 9.36 -18.82
CA ILE A 208 -14.43 9.38 -19.56
C ILE A 208 -14.60 10.43 -20.65
N SER A 209 -13.61 11.28 -20.83
CA SER A 209 -13.54 12.14 -22.01
C SER A 209 -13.77 11.25 -23.23
N ASP A 210 -14.58 11.70 -24.17
CA ASP A 210 -14.99 10.92 -25.36
C ASP A 210 -13.80 10.33 -26.14
N PHE A 211 -12.59 10.80 -25.84
CA PHE A 211 -11.36 10.38 -26.50
C PHE A 211 -10.23 10.16 -25.50
N ILE A 212 -9.53 9.04 -25.66
CA ILE A 212 -8.24 8.79 -25.01
C ILE A 212 -7.17 8.90 -26.08
N THR A 213 -6.20 9.80 -25.87
CA THR A 213 -5.03 9.88 -26.74
C THR A 213 -4.08 8.73 -26.36
N ILE A 214 -3.88 7.79 -27.28
CA ILE A 214 -2.84 6.77 -27.17
C ILE A 214 -1.49 7.32 -27.61
N TYR A 215 -0.40 6.65 -27.24
CA TYR A 215 0.96 7.14 -27.50
C TYR A 215 1.33 7.35 -28.97
N SER A 216 0.64 6.71 -29.89
CA SER A 216 0.81 6.95 -31.35
C SER A 216 0.22 8.29 -31.82
N GLY A 217 -0.30 9.13 -30.91
CA GLY A 217 -1.02 10.34 -31.26
C GLY A 217 -2.45 10.10 -31.76
N LYS A 218 -2.86 8.85 -31.95
CA LYS A 218 -4.24 8.52 -32.32
C LYS A 218 -5.20 8.76 -31.15
N LYS A 219 -6.28 9.44 -31.40
CA LYS A 219 -7.39 9.57 -30.47
C LYS A 219 -8.35 8.41 -30.72
N LEU A 220 -8.60 7.60 -29.70
CA LEU A 220 -9.58 6.53 -29.73
C LEU A 220 -10.75 6.87 -28.85
N THR A 221 -11.95 6.59 -29.34
CA THR A 221 -13.17 6.67 -28.53
C THR A 221 -13.17 5.56 -27.48
N LEU A 222 -13.88 5.75 -26.38
CA LEU A 222 -14.06 4.71 -25.38
C LEU A 222 -14.63 3.43 -25.99
N LYS A 223 -15.63 3.55 -26.90
CA LYS A 223 -16.22 2.41 -27.60
C LYS A 223 -15.18 1.60 -28.38
N GLN A 224 -14.24 2.27 -29.06
CA GLN A 224 -13.15 1.60 -29.79
C GLN A 224 -12.20 0.86 -28.85
N ILE A 225 -11.87 1.47 -27.70
CA ILE A 225 -11.04 0.83 -26.68
C ILE A 225 -11.75 -0.37 -26.05
N GLN A 226 -13.02 -0.25 -25.71
CA GLN A 226 -13.83 -1.35 -25.19
C GLN A 226 -13.92 -2.50 -26.18
N LYS A 227 -14.26 -2.18 -27.45
CA LYS A 227 -14.32 -3.16 -28.54
C LYS A 227 -13.00 -3.90 -28.68
N PHE A 228 -11.88 -3.18 -28.74
CA PHE A 228 -10.56 -3.78 -28.85
C PHE A 228 -10.27 -4.77 -27.73
N TRP A 229 -10.55 -4.41 -26.45
CA TRP A 229 -10.30 -5.30 -25.32
C TRP A 229 -11.23 -6.52 -25.28
N LEU A 230 -12.45 -6.38 -25.76
CA LEU A 230 -13.40 -7.48 -25.87
C LEU A 230 -12.98 -8.48 -26.98
N GLU A 231 -12.46 -7.95 -28.07
CA GLU A 231 -11.97 -8.77 -29.21
C GLU A 231 -10.60 -9.41 -28.93
N ASN A 232 -9.83 -8.86 -28.00
CA ASN A 232 -8.49 -9.34 -27.67
C ASN A 232 -8.34 -9.63 -26.16
N PRO A 233 -9.10 -10.59 -25.60
CA PRO A 233 -9.13 -10.85 -24.16
C PRO A 233 -7.79 -11.34 -23.61
N ASP A 234 -6.96 -11.97 -24.44
CA ASP A 234 -5.66 -12.53 -24.04
C ASP A 234 -4.52 -11.50 -24.12
N LEU A 235 -4.75 -10.36 -24.75
CA LEU A 235 -3.74 -9.31 -24.81
C LEU A 235 -3.60 -8.63 -23.43
N LYS A 236 -2.39 -8.71 -22.89
CA LYS A 236 -2.06 -8.08 -21.60
C LYS A 236 -1.79 -6.58 -21.71
N ARG A 237 -1.45 -6.10 -22.90
CA ARG A 237 -1.09 -4.68 -23.13
C ARG A 237 -1.63 -4.23 -24.49
N TRP A 238 -1.93 -2.93 -24.58
CA TRP A 238 -2.20 -2.30 -25.86
C TRP A 238 -0.96 -2.42 -26.76
N PRO A 239 -1.10 -2.85 -28.02
CA PRO A 239 0.03 -2.92 -28.96
C PRO A 239 0.50 -1.50 -29.28
N VAL A 240 1.66 -1.15 -28.76
CA VAL A 240 2.31 0.14 -29.04
C VAL A 240 3.60 -0.17 -29.76
N ASN A 241 3.70 0.24 -31.02
CA ASN A 241 4.91 0.07 -31.83
C ASN A 241 6.03 1.07 -31.47
N ASP A 242 5.80 1.96 -30.52
CA ASP A 242 6.74 3.03 -30.18
C ASP A 242 7.61 2.66 -28.98
N ARG A 243 8.86 2.31 -29.26
CA ARG A 243 9.88 1.92 -28.26
C ARG A 243 10.17 3.01 -27.22
N LYS A 244 9.85 4.28 -27.48
CA LYS A 244 10.07 5.39 -26.54
C LYS A 244 9.25 5.31 -25.26
N PHE A 245 8.20 4.49 -25.21
CA PHE A 245 7.26 4.42 -24.10
C PHE A 245 7.12 3.05 -23.43
N THR A 246 8.04 2.13 -23.71
CA THR A 246 8.03 0.77 -23.16
C THR A 246 8.24 0.70 -21.63
N THR A 247 8.61 1.81 -21.00
CA THR A 247 8.95 1.88 -19.58
C THR A 247 7.80 2.29 -18.65
N ALA A 248 6.61 2.58 -19.18
CA ALA A 248 5.46 2.92 -18.35
C ALA A 248 4.62 1.67 -18.02
N PRO A 249 4.90 0.95 -16.93
CA PRO A 249 4.12 -0.22 -16.55
C PRO A 249 2.65 0.17 -16.31
N GLY A 250 1.73 -0.60 -16.87
CA GLY A 250 0.30 -0.46 -16.63
C GLY A 250 -0.44 0.51 -17.55
N VAL A 251 0.19 1.01 -18.61
CA VAL A 251 -0.49 1.81 -19.63
C VAL A 251 -1.36 0.88 -20.48
N TYR A 252 -2.68 1.13 -20.48
CA TYR A 252 -3.66 0.39 -21.28
C TYR A 252 -3.63 -1.13 -21.08
N ARG A 253 -3.50 -1.56 -19.84
CA ARG A 253 -3.47 -2.99 -19.50
C ARG A 253 -4.88 -3.52 -19.33
N ASN A 254 -5.19 -4.61 -20.04
CA ASN A 254 -6.35 -5.43 -19.75
C ASN A 254 -6.03 -6.35 -18.56
N LEU A 255 -6.84 -6.28 -17.51
CA LEU A 255 -6.70 -7.13 -16.32
C LEU A 255 -7.78 -8.21 -16.26
N ALA A 256 -8.52 -8.43 -17.35
CA ALA A 256 -9.70 -9.32 -17.35
C ALA A 256 -9.37 -10.73 -16.84
N ASN A 257 -8.34 -11.34 -17.42
CA ASN A 257 -7.96 -12.73 -17.16
C ASN A 257 -6.55 -12.85 -16.59
N ASP A 258 -5.95 -11.74 -16.12
CA ASP A 258 -4.59 -11.75 -15.60
C ASP A 258 -4.57 -11.52 -14.08
N PHE A 259 -3.52 -12.02 -13.44
CA PHE A 259 -3.25 -11.66 -12.05
C PHE A 259 -2.88 -10.19 -11.97
N PRO A 260 -3.60 -9.41 -11.16
CA PRO A 260 -3.43 -7.98 -11.18
C PRO A 260 -2.04 -7.56 -10.69
N ALA A 261 -1.51 -6.50 -11.29
CA ALA A 261 -0.40 -5.75 -10.74
C ALA A 261 -0.78 -4.28 -10.78
N VAL A 262 -1.28 -3.78 -9.68
CA VAL A 262 -1.74 -2.40 -9.56
C VAL A 262 -0.55 -1.46 -9.55
N ALA A 263 -0.54 -0.49 -10.47
CA ALA A 263 0.50 0.51 -10.60
C ALA A 263 -0.06 1.92 -10.36
N ARG A 264 0.82 2.88 -10.10
CA ARG A 264 0.46 4.29 -9.85
C ARG A 264 -0.42 4.93 -10.94
N LYS A 265 -0.31 4.44 -12.19
CA LYS A 265 -1.14 4.90 -13.32
C LYS A 265 -2.38 4.02 -13.51
N ALA A 266 -3.07 3.70 -12.42
CA ALA A 266 -4.27 2.86 -12.44
C ALA A 266 -5.42 3.42 -13.29
N ASN A 267 -5.41 4.73 -13.58
CA ASN A 267 -6.35 5.35 -14.50
C ASN A 267 -6.24 4.84 -15.96
N ARG A 268 -5.26 4.00 -16.24
CA ARG A 268 -5.05 3.34 -17.54
C ARG A 268 -5.20 1.82 -17.47
N GLN A 269 -5.83 1.32 -16.41
CA GLN A 269 -6.12 -0.08 -16.22
C GLN A 269 -7.63 -0.31 -16.39
N TYR A 270 -7.98 -1.33 -17.15
CA TYR A 270 -9.34 -1.66 -17.53
C TYR A 270 -9.75 -3.01 -16.97
N ASN A 271 -11.00 -3.14 -16.60
CA ASN A 271 -11.58 -4.41 -16.19
C ASN A 271 -12.01 -5.27 -17.41
N HIS A 272 -12.56 -6.44 -17.11
CA HIS A 272 -13.05 -7.39 -18.13
C HIS A 272 -14.19 -6.85 -19.02
N LYS A 273 -14.80 -5.71 -18.66
CA LYS A 273 -15.83 -5.02 -19.46
C LYS A 273 -15.24 -3.87 -20.28
N GLY A 274 -13.92 -3.75 -20.36
CA GLY A 274 -13.26 -2.64 -21.04
C GLY A 274 -13.46 -1.28 -20.35
N LEU A 275 -13.85 -1.27 -19.07
CA LEU A 275 -14.05 -0.04 -18.29
C LEU A 275 -12.86 0.20 -17.37
N GLN A 276 -12.52 1.48 -17.15
CA GLN A 276 -11.48 1.83 -16.18
C GLN A 276 -11.85 1.32 -14.79
N LEU A 277 -10.85 0.83 -14.07
CA LEU A 277 -11.05 0.36 -12.70
C LEU A 277 -11.48 1.52 -11.79
N THR A 278 -12.52 1.29 -11.00
CA THR A 278 -12.93 2.22 -9.94
C THR A 278 -11.95 2.15 -8.77
N PRO A 279 -11.90 3.14 -7.86
CA PRO A 279 -11.15 3.04 -6.62
C PRO A 279 -11.53 1.81 -5.78
N ARG A 280 -12.80 1.41 -5.77
CA ARG A 280 -13.26 0.21 -5.05
C ARG A 280 -12.76 -1.09 -5.69
N GLU A 281 -12.81 -1.19 -7.02
CA GLU A 281 -12.21 -2.32 -7.74
C GLU A 281 -10.70 -2.45 -7.43
N LEU A 282 -9.99 -1.31 -7.43
CA LEU A 282 -8.58 -1.27 -7.05
C LEU A 282 -8.34 -1.65 -5.59
N ALA A 283 -9.22 -1.20 -4.68
CA ALA A 283 -9.15 -1.56 -3.27
C ALA A 283 -9.30 -3.07 -3.07
N ARG A 284 -10.27 -3.71 -3.74
CA ARG A 284 -10.41 -5.17 -3.72
C ARG A 284 -9.19 -5.90 -4.26
N ILE A 285 -8.58 -5.40 -5.34
CA ILE A 285 -7.32 -5.94 -5.88
C ILE A 285 -6.19 -5.82 -4.86
N GLN A 286 -6.18 -4.75 -4.05
CA GLN A 286 -5.24 -4.57 -2.94
C GLN A 286 -5.64 -5.37 -1.68
N GLY A 287 -6.72 -6.17 -1.76
CA GLY A 287 -7.26 -6.96 -0.65
C GLY A 287 -7.99 -6.16 0.42
N VAL A 288 -8.18 -4.86 0.20
CA VAL A 288 -8.87 -3.97 1.14
C VAL A 288 -10.34 -4.40 1.24
N PRO A 289 -10.85 -4.66 2.45
CA PRO A 289 -12.23 -5.09 2.63
C PRO A 289 -13.23 -4.01 2.24
N ASP A 290 -14.40 -4.40 1.72
CA ASP A 290 -15.43 -3.46 1.25
C ASP A 290 -15.93 -2.50 2.34
N LYS A 291 -15.93 -2.95 3.59
CA LYS A 291 -16.26 -2.11 4.75
C LYS A 291 -15.27 -0.98 5.04
N PHE A 292 -14.07 -1.01 4.46
CA PHE A 292 -13.14 0.11 4.53
C PHE A 292 -13.68 1.23 3.64
N LYS A 293 -14.08 2.34 4.26
CA LYS A 293 -14.68 3.46 3.56
C LYS A 293 -13.62 4.22 2.76
N LEU A 294 -13.90 4.47 1.50
CA LEU A 294 -13.07 5.28 0.62
C LEU A 294 -13.68 6.67 0.52
N TYR A 295 -12.91 7.69 0.89
CA TYR A 295 -13.34 9.06 0.71
C TYR A 295 -13.00 9.55 -0.69
N MET A 296 -13.97 10.16 -1.32
CA MET A 296 -13.81 10.97 -2.52
C MET A 296 -14.75 12.16 -2.42
N ASP A 297 -14.22 13.34 -2.73
CA ASP A 297 -15.01 14.55 -2.76
C ASP A 297 -16.00 14.49 -3.93
N PRO A 298 -17.32 14.51 -3.68
CA PRO A 298 -18.31 14.48 -4.72
C PRO A 298 -18.24 15.71 -5.63
N ASN A 299 -17.79 16.85 -5.10
CA ASN A 299 -17.64 18.10 -5.84
C ASN A 299 -16.31 18.20 -6.58
N ARG A 300 -15.41 17.21 -6.43
CA ARG A 300 -14.08 17.14 -7.06
C ARG A 300 -13.09 18.26 -6.69
N GLU A 301 -13.42 19.09 -5.75
CA GLU A 301 -12.57 20.23 -5.37
C GLU A 301 -11.27 19.78 -4.75
N THR A 302 -11.33 18.81 -3.83
CA THR A 302 -10.17 18.37 -3.06
C THR A 302 -9.69 16.98 -3.44
N PHE A 303 -10.57 16.08 -3.90
CA PHE A 303 -10.24 14.68 -4.13
C PHE A 303 -11.00 14.05 -5.30
N SER A 304 -10.39 14.07 -6.47
CA SER A 304 -10.94 13.44 -7.67
C SER A 304 -10.81 11.90 -7.63
N ILE A 305 -11.62 11.21 -8.46
CA ILE A 305 -11.56 9.75 -8.66
C ILE A 305 -10.12 9.30 -9.00
N ASN A 306 -9.39 10.08 -9.80
CA ASN A 306 -7.99 9.80 -10.14
C ASN A 306 -7.05 9.89 -8.94
N LYS A 307 -7.30 10.83 -8.01
CA LYS A 307 -6.56 10.89 -6.75
C LYS A 307 -6.90 9.68 -5.87
N GLY A 308 -8.19 9.29 -5.80
CA GLY A 308 -8.64 8.10 -5.10
C GLY A 308 -7.94 6.84 -5.61
N ARG A 309 -7.91 6.62 -6.93
CA ARG A 309 -7.17 5.53 -7.56
C ARG A 309 -5.67 5.58 -7.20
N THR A 310 -5.06 6.75 -7.30
CA THR A 310 -3.64 6.93 -6.99
C THR A 310 -3.33 6.61 -5.53
N THR A 311 -4.20 7.02 -4.62
CA THR A 311 -4.06 6.76 -3.19
C THR A 311 -4.10 5.27 -2.90
N ILE A 312 -5.10 4.57 -3.42
CA ILE A 312 -5.23 3.12 -3.25
C ILE A 312 -4.04 2.38 -3.87
N THR A 313 -3.57 2.77 -5.04
CA THR A 313 -2.44 2.09 -5.68
C THR A 313 -1.11 2.27 -4.97
N LYS A 314 -0.96 3.33 -4.18
CA LYS A 314 0.22 3.54 -3.32
C LYS A 314 0.15 2.74 -2.01
N THR A 315 -1.03 2.33 -1.63
CA THR A 315 -1.24 1.61 -0.36
C THR A 315 -0.56 0.25 -0.39
N PRO A 316 0.05 -0.18 0.71
CA PRO A 316 0.47 -1.57 0.89
C PRO A 316 -0.71 -2.53 0.71
N PRO A 317 -0.51 -3.74 0.15
CA PRO A 317 -1.54 -4.76 0.15
C PRO A 317 -2.02 -5.06 1.58
N TYR A 318 -3.34 -5.06 1.74
CA TYR A 318 -3.98 -5.26 3.04
C TYR A 318 -3.58 -6.60 3.71
N GLU A 319 -3.31 -7.62 2.92
CA GLU A 319 -2.93 -8.95 3.41
C GLU A 319 -1.62 -8.93 4.19
N ILE A 320 -0.68 -8.04 3.88
CA ILE A 320 0.56 -7.86 4.67
C ILE A 320 0.20 -7.48 6.10
N ALA A 321 -0.64 -6.46 6.25
CA ALA A 321 -1.07 -5.99 7.58
C ALA A 321 -1.92 -7.03 8.31
N ARG A 322 -2.79 -7.75 7.58
CA ARG A 322 -3.61 -8.84 8.13
C ARG A 322 -2.75 -10.02 8.59
N TRP A 323 -1.74 -10.38 7.81
CA TRP A 323 -0.78 -11.41 8.19
C TRP A 323 -0.02 -10.99 9.45
N PHE A 324 0.56 -9.79 9.45
CA PHE A 324 1.30 -9.27 10.59
C PHE A 324 0.45 -9.29 11.88
N TYR A 325 -0.77 -8.80 11.80
CA TYR A 325 -1.68 -8.82 12.95
C TYR A 325 -2.01 -10.24 13.43
N LYS A 326 -2.12 -11.22 12.53
CA LYS A 326 -2.28 -12.63 12.92
C LYS A 326 -1.07 -13.15 13.69
N GLN A 327 0.15 -12.77 13.26
CA GLN A 327 1.36 -13.17 13.99
C GLN A 327 1.44 -12.45 15.35
N LEU A 328 1.12 -11.17 15.41
CA LEU A 328 1.05 -10.43 16.68
C LEU A 328 0.15 -11.12 17.70
N LYS A 329 -1.02 -11.59 17.29
CA LYS A 329 -1.93 -12.33 18.21
C LYS A 329 -1.34 -13.61 18.74
N LYS A 330 -0.47 -14.29 18.00
CA LYS A 330 0.22 -15.51 18.47
C LYS A 330 1.30 -15.21 19.49
N VAL A 331 1.96 -14.08 19.35
CA VAL A 331 3.01 -13.64 20.27
C VAL A 331 2.50 -12.73 21.39
N GLN A 332 1.23 -12.36 21.36
CA GLN A 332 0.61 -11.47 22.34
C GLN A 332 0.83 -11.90 23.81
N PRO A 333 0.86 -13.19 24.16
CA PRO A 333 1.17 -13.60 25.53
C PRO A 333 2.57 -13.19 26.01
N TRP A 334 3.45 -12.81 25.10
CA TRP A 334 4.82 -12.36 25.38
C TRP A 334 5.05 -10.88 25.12
N ILE A 335 4.02 -10.16 24.66
CA ILE A 335 4.00 -8.70 24.48
C ILE A 335 3.30 -8.08 25.70
#